data_d61c090c5948eb87c7b746424c810a06
#
_entry.id   d61c090c5948eb87c7b746424c810a06
#
_cell.length_a   1.000
_cell.length_b   1.000
_cell.length_c   1.000
_cell.angle_alpha   90.00
_cell.angle_beta   90.00
_cell.angle_gamma   90.00
#
_symmetry.space_group_name_H-M   'P 1'
#
loop_
_entity.id
_entity.type
_entity.pdbx_description
1 polymer ?
#
loop_
_entity_poly.entity_id
_entity_poly.type
_entity_poly.pdbx_seq_one_letter_code
_entity_poly.pdbx_strand_id
1 'polypeptide(L)'
;MNANTGRGALLVPVANPETADRLTDTAIDLASDRSLDVVLLHVVEVPAQLPLSEGTRLVDDEEEALLSYAARSVREAGLSVDRRIRFARDTATGIVGAAEEHGAETILMGWRGRPPRRDVVLGSYLDRVLKNAPCDVLVKRIRAPGGPIDSVLVPVARGAHNELARESAASIARQNDASVLLLHVLPANSDDSDRERAWTLLREARSPFDGVAEIDEGVTESDHVAGAITDRTSEYDLTVLGATEEGLLHRKLLGTVSDGVGRHAENTVLIAHRPLSRTSRLARLVR
;
A
#
# COMPACT_ATOMS: atom_id res chain seq x y z
N MET A 1 -10.85 -21.12 -19.08
CA MET A 1 -10.82 -21.97 -17.85
C MET A 1 -9.48 -21.69 -17.20
N ASN A 2 -9.43 -20.72 -16.30
CA ASN A 2 -8.17 -20.40 -15.60
C ASN A 2 -8.05 -21.36 -14.42
N ALA A 3 -6.97 -22.11 -14.38
CA ALA A 3 -6.61 -22.90 -13.24
C ALA A 3 -6.37 -21.92 -12.07
N ASN A 4 -7.29 -21.92 -11.10
CA ASN A 4 -7.04 -21.33 -9.80
C ASN A 4 -5.88 -22.14 -9.19
N THR A 5 -4.67 -21.59 -9.19
CA THR A 5 -3.44 -22.27 -8.75
C THR A 5 -3.39 -22.48 -7.24
N GLY A 6 -4.41 -22.06 -6.51
CA GLY A 6 -4.46 -22.11 -5.05
C GLY A 6 -3.52 -21.08 -4.37
N ARG A 7 -2.85 -20.24 -5.16
CA ARG A 7 -2.06 -19.10 -4.67
C ARG A 7 -2.96 -17.89 -4.47
N GLY A 8 -2.64 -17.06 -3.49
CA GLY A 8 -3.30 -15.78 -3.30
C GLY A 8 -3.04 -14.83 -4.47
N ALA A 9 -3.85 -13.79 -4.64
CA ALA A 9 -3.69 -12.82 -5.71
C ALA A 9 -3.30 -11.43 -5.18
N LEU A 10 -2.37 -10.78 -5.87
CA LEU A 10 -2.04 -9.37 -5.72
C LEU A 10 -2.73 -8.59 -6.86
N LEU A 11 -3.75 -7.81 -6.53
CA LEU A 11 -4.47 -6.97 -7.49
C LEU A 11 -3.77 -5.62 -7.65
N VAL A 12 -3.43 -5.25 -8.88
CA VAL A 12 -2.73 -4.01 -9.22
C VAL A 12 -3.53 -3.21 -10.25
N PRO A 13 -4.34 -2.24 -9.80
CA PRO A 13 -5.02 -1.33 -10.71
C PRO A 13 -4.05 -0.40 -11.43
N VAL A 14 -4.09 -0.38 -12.76
CA VAL A 14 -3.25 0.47 -13.61
C VAL A 14 -4.12 1.38 -14.48
N ALA A 15 -3.79 2.67 -14.54
CA ALA A 15 -4.56 3.66 -15.26
C ALA A 15 -3.78 4.29 -16.45
N ASN A 16 -2.47 4.16 -16.46
CA ASN A 16 -1.58 4.69 -17.50
C ASN A 16 -0.17 4.08 -17.34
N PRO A 17 0.71 4.18 -18.37
CA PRO A 17 2.04 3.58 -18.35
C PRO A 17 2.91 4.05 -17.18
N GLU A 18 2.88 5.34 -16.84
CA GLU A 18 3.66 5.91 -15.73
C GLU A 18 3.28 5.28 -14.38
N THR A 19 1.99 5.05 -14.15
CA THR A 19 1.50 4.38 -12.93
C THR A 19 1.86 2.90 -12.96
N ALA A 20 1.78 2.26 -14.13
CA ALA A 20 2.15 0.87 -14.31
C ALA A 20 3.61 0.62 -13.89
N ASP A 21 4.57 1.36 -14.47
CA ASP A 21 6.00 1.20 -14.16
C ASP A 21 6.28 1.28 -12.67
N ARG A 22 5.69 2.27 -12.00
CA ARG A 22 5.96 2.53 -10.58
C ARG A 22 5.31 1.53 -9.63
N LEU A 23 4.21 0.89 -10.03
CA LEU A 23 3.56 -0.14 -9.23
C LEU A 23 4.14 -1.52 -9.48
N THR A 24 4.58 -1.77 -10.70
CA THR A 24 5.01 -3.11 -11.13
C THR A 24 6.24 -3.59 -10.35
N ASP A 25 7.23 -2.73 -10.09
CA ASP A 25 8.42 -3.09 -9.30
C ASP A 25 8.01 -3.57 -7.90
N THR A 26 7.20 -2.77 -7.18
CA THR A 26 6.70 -3.17 -5.85
C THR A 26 5.80 -4.40 -5.92
N ALA A 27 5.02 -4.56 -7.00
CA ALA A 27 4.20 -5.76 -7.19
C ALA A 27 5.05 -7.02 -7.38
N ILE A 28 6.16 -6.92 -8.12
CA ILE A 28 7.13 -8.00 -8.32
C ILE A 28 7.74 -8.41 -6.98
N ASP A 29 8.23 -7.45 -6.18
CA ASP A 29 8.82 -7.71 -4.87
C ASP A 29 7.84 -8.45 -3.95
N LEU A 30 6.63 -7.92 -3.81
CA LEU A 30 5.60 -8.51 -2.95
C LEU A 30 5.15 -9.89 -3.44
N ALA A 31 4.94 -10.04 -4.74
CA ALA A 31 4.46 -11.30 -5.31
C ALA A 31 5.55 -12.38 -5.29
N SER A 32 6.81 -12.03 -5.53
CA SER A 32 7.94 -12.94 -5.44
C SER A 32 8.12 -13.48 -4.03
N ASP A 33 8.16 -12.59 -3.03
CA ASP A 33 8.37 -12.97 -1.63
C ASP A 33 7.21 -13.79 -1.06
N ARG A 34 5.97 -13.40 -1.39
CA ARG A 34 4.76 -14.03 -0.84
C ARG A 34 4.17 -15.13 -1.72
N SER A 35 4.80 -15.44 -2.85
CA SER A 35 4.32 -16.43 -3.82
C SER A 35 2.88 -16.16 -4.31
N LEU A 36 2.57 -14.90 -4.63
CA LEU A 36 1.26 -14.46 -5.13
C LEU A 36 1.23 -14.45 -6.66
N ASP A 37 0.06 -14.68 -7.23
CA ASP A 37 -0.22 -14.40 -8.64
C ASP A 37 -0.57 -12.91 -8.80
N VAL A 38 -0.07 -12.26 -9.86
CA VAL A 38 -0.35 -10.83 -10.11
C VAL A 38 -1.56 -10.70 -11.02
N VAL A 39 -2.52 -9.86 -10.63
CA VAL A 39 -3.68 -9.49 -11.46
C VAL A 39 -3.58 -8.00 -11.79
N LEU A 40 -3.23 -7.68 -13.02
CA LEU A 40 -3.24 -6.31 -13.54
C LEU A 40 -4.66 -5.95 -13.97
N LEU A 41 -5.21 -4.89 -13.41
CA LEU A 41 -6.58 -4.47 -13.63
C LEU A 41 -6.63 -3.08 -14.29
N HIS A 42 -7.32 -2.96 -15.42
CA HIS A 42 -7.77 -1.67 -15.94
C HIS A 42 -9.28 -1.54 -15.76
N VAL A 43 -9.73 -0.42 -15.17
CA VAL A 43 -11.16 -0.17 -14.96
C VAL A 43 -11.64 0.88 -15.95
N VAL A 44 -12.57 0.51 -16.80
CA VAL A 44 -13.26 1.39 -17.74
C VAL A 44 -14.56 1.86 -17.11
N GLU A 45 -14.69 3.17 -16.89
CA GLU A 45 -15.91 3.76 -16.35
C GLU A 45 -16.97 3.89 -17.44
N VAL A 46 -18.11 3.22 -17.24
CA VAL A 46 -19.26 3.27 -18.16
C VAL A 46 -20.24 4.32 -17.68
N PRO A 47 -20.57 5.34 -18.50
CA PRO A 47 -21.57 6.35 -18.17
C PRO A 47 -22.90 5.76 -17.75
N ALA A 48 -23.63 6.42 -16.82
CA ALA A 48 -24.90 5.90 -16.28
C ALA A 48 -25.98 5.70 -17.36
N GLN A 49 -25.88 6.44 -18.46
CA GLN A 49 -26.81 6.38 -19.59
C GLN A 49 -26.65 5.12 -20.47
N LEU A 50 -25.51 4.43 -20.36
CA LEU A 50 -25.22 3.23 -21.12
C LEU A 50 -25.33 1.98 -20.24
N PRO A 51 -25.81 0.84 -20.75
CA PRO A 51 -25.70 -0.44 -20.07
C PRO A 51 -24.21 -0.81 -19.85
N LEU A 52 -23.87 -1.52 -18.78
CA LEU A 52 -22.50 -1.98 -18.54
C LEU A 52 -21.98 -2.90 -19.66
N SER A 53 -22.89 -3.65 -20.32
CA SER A 53 -22.56 -4.50 -21.47
C SER A 53 -22.06 -3.73 -22.70
N GLU A 54 -22.34 -2.43 -22.79
CA GLU A 54 -21.84 -1.56 -23.85
C GLU A 54 -20.39 -1.07 -23.56
N GLY A 55 -19.86 -1.34 -22.38
CA GLY A 55 -18.51 -0.96 -21.98
C GLY A 55 -17.44 -1.47 -22.94
N THR A 56 -17.64 -2.63 -23.56
CA THR A 56 -16.71 -3.18 -24.57
C THR A 56 -16.50 -2.26 -25.78
N ARG A 57 -17.45 -1.38 -26.09
CA ARG A 57 -17.32 -0.37 -27.16
C ARG A 57 -16.48 0.84 -26.74
N LEU A 58 -16.18 0.97 -25.48
CA LEU A 58 -15.38 2.05 -24.91
C LEU A 58 -13.91 1.65 -24.74
N VAL A 59 -13.59 0.39 -25.02
CA VAL A 59 -12.20 -0.14 -25.01
C VAL A 59 -11.64 0.03 -26.41
N ASP A 60 -10.44 0.56 -26.46
CA ASP A 60 -9.62 0.59 -27.66
C ASP A 60 -8.32 -0.19 -27.47
N ASP A 61 -7.44 -0.15 -28.45
CA ASP A 61 -6.16 -0.86 -28.41
C ASP A 61 -5.21 -0.30 -27.32
N GLU A 62 -5.47 0.89 -26.78
CA GLU A 62 -4.61 1.55 -25.78
C GLU A 62 -4.69 0.88 -24.42
N GLU A 63 -5.88 0.46 -23.97
CA GLU A 63 -6.06 -0.24 -22.69
C GLU A 63 -5.42 -1.64 -22.71
N GLU A 64 -5.55 -2.36 -23.83
CA GLU A 64 -4.89 -3.65 -24.00
C GLU A 64 -3.37 -3.51 -24.09
N ALA A 65 -2.88 -2.48 -24.80
CA ALA A 65 -1.47 -2.16 -24.88
C ALA A 65 -0.88 -1.80 -23.52
N LEU A 66 -1.61 -1.01 -22.70
CA LEU A 66 -1.22 -0.67 -21.33
C LEU A 66 -1.04 -1.91 -20.46
N LEU A 67 -2.03 -2.80 -20.44
CA LEU A 67 -1.95 -4.04 -19.66
C LEU A 67 -0.86 -4.98 -20.18
N SER A 68 -0.65 -5.03 -21.50
CA SER A 68 0.41 -5.82 -22.12
C SER A 68 1.80 -5.30 -21.76
N TYR A 69 1.95 -3.98 -21.74
CA TYR A 69 3.16 -3.29 -21.30
C TYR A 69 3.49 -3.60 -19.83
N ALA A 70 2.54 -3.37 -18.94
CA ALA A 70 2.71 -3.64 -17.50
C ALA A 70 3.01 -5.12 -17.22
N ALA A 71 2.39 -6.04 -17.95
CA ALA A 71 2.58 -7.47 -17.78
C ALA A 71 3.96 -7.97 -18.22
N ARG A 72 4.70 -7.20 -19.01
CA ARG A 72 6.02 -7.61 -19.52
C ARG A 72 7.01 -7.78 -18.37
N SER A 73 7.20 -6.77 -17.55
CA SER A 73 8.13 -6.79 -16.40
C SER A 73 7.79 -7.89 -15.42
N VAL A 74 6.50 -8.11 -15.13
CA VAL A 74 6.05 -9.20 -14.25
C VAL A 74 6.43 -10.57 -14.79
N ARG A 75 6.26 -10.81 -16.12
CA ARG A 75 6.66 -12.07 -16.75
C ARG A 75 8.18 -12.23 -16.83
N GLU A 76 8.91 -11.15 -17.10
CA GLU A 76 10.37 -11.16 -17.10
C GLU A 76 10.94 -11.52 -15.73
N ALA A 77 10.24 -11.15 -14.64
CA ALA A 77 10.55 -11.59 -13.29
C ALA A 77 10.13 -13.05 -12.99
N GLY A 78 9.58 -13.78 -13.97
CA GLY A 78 9.17 -15.19 -13.80
C GLY A 78 7.85 -15.40 -13.06
N LEU A 79 7.07 -14.35 -12.83
CA LEU A 79 5.80 -14.41 -12.12
C LEU A 79 4.61 -14.67 -13.03
N SER A 80 3.59 -15.33 -12.47
CA SER A 80 2.28 -15.47 -13.12
C SER A 80 1.56 -14.11 -13.12
N VAL A 81 1.04 -13.71 -14.29
CA VAL A 81 0.28 -12.47 -14.43
C VAL A 81 -0.96 -12.66 -15.27
N ASP A 82 -2.09 -12.27 -14.71
CA ASP A 82 -3.38 -12.16 -15.39
C ASP A 82 -3.68 -10.69 -15.72
N ARG A 83 -4.35 -10.44 -16.86
CA ARG A 83 -4.72 -9.10 -17.32
C ARG A 83 -6.22 -9.01 -17.40
N ARG A 84 -6.80 -7.99 -16.76
CA ARG A 84 -8.25 -7.80 -16.70
C ARG A 84 -8.64 -6.38 -17.06
N ILE A 85 -9.61 -6.26 -17.95
CA ILE A 85 -10.40 -5.04 -18.17
C ILE A 85 -11.74 -5.24 -17.50
N ARG A 86 -12.12 -4.32 -16.62
CA ARG A 86 -13.40 -4.36 -15.91
C ARG A 86 -14.24 -3.12 -16.21
N PHE A 87 -15.50 -3.34 -16.55
CA PHE A 87 -16.46 -2.27 -16.75
C PHE A 87 -17.21 -2.00 -15.45
N ALA A 88 -17.21 -0.75 -15.00
CA ALA A 88 -17.86 -0.36 -13.77
C ALA A 88 -18.46 1.04 -13.87
N ARG A 89 -19.33 1.41 -12.92
CA ARG A 89 -19.88 2.77 -12.85
C ARG A 89 -18.89 3.79 -12.33
N ASP A 90 -17.94 3.32 -11.56
CA ASP A 90 -16.81 4.10 -11.05
C ASP A 90 -15.62 3.18 -10.75
N THR A 91 -14.44 3.78 -10.76
CA THR A 91 -13.15 3.08 -10.56
C THR A 91 -13.09 2.31 -9.25
N ALA A 92 -13.58 2.88 -8.13
CA ALA A 92 -13.50 2.21 -6.82
C ALA A 92 -14.35 0.94 -6.76
N THR A 93 -15.58 1.01 -7.28
CA THR A 93 -16.49 -0.16 -7.40
C THR A 93 -15.86 -1.23 -8.29
N GLY A 94 -15.22 -0.82 -9.39
CA GLY A 94 -14.49 -1.73 -10.28
C GLY A 94 -13.37 -2.47 -9.57
N ILE A 95 -12.54 -1.75 -8.82
CA ILE A 95 -11.39 -2.33 -8.06
C ILE A 95 -11.88 -3.28 -6.97
N VAL A 96 -12.82 -2.85 -6.13
CA VAL A 96 -13.34 -3.67 -5.02
C VAL A 96 -13.99 -4.95 -5.55
N GLY A 97 -14.83 -4.84 -6.58
CA GLY A 97 -15.45 -6.01 -7.18
C GLY A 97 -14.46 -6.97 -7.86
N ALA A 98 -13.37 -6.45 -8.44
CA ALA A 98 -12.32 -7.31 -8.97
C ALA A 98 -11.55 -8.03 -7.84
N ALA A 99 -11.29 -7.35 -6.72
CA ALA A 99 -10.64 -7.96 -5.57
C ALA A 99 -11.48 -9.12 -4.99
N GLU A 100 -12.80 -8.96 -4.91
CA GLU A 100 -13.71 -10.03 -4.49
C GLU A 100 -13.72 -11.20 -5.48
N GLU A 101 -13.82 -10.92 -6.78
CA GLU A 101 -13.91 -11.92 -7.84
C GLU A 101 -12.66 -12.78 -7.96
N HIS A 102 -11.48 -12.17 -7.79
CA HIS A 102 -10.20 -12.85 -7.88
C HIS A 102 -9.68 -13.38 -6.55
N GLY A 103 -10.41 -13.17 -5.44
CA GLY A 103 -9.95 -13.55 -4.10
C GLY A 103 -8.62 -12.88 -3.73
N ALA A 104 -8.48 -11.59 -4.06
CA ALA A 104 -7.25 -10.87 -3.81
C ALA A 104 -6.94 -10.82 -2.30
N GLU A 105 -5.69 -11.12 -1.95
CA GLU A 105 -5.19 -10.95 -0.58
C GLU A 105 -4.73 -9.51 -0.33
N THR A 106 -4.26 -8.84 -1.39
CA THR A 106 -3.76 -7.47 -1.32
C THR A 106 -4.12 -6.70 -2.59
N ILE A 107 -4.51 -5.44 -2.43
CA ILE A 107 -4.61 -4.46 -3.51
C ILE A 107 -3.42 -3.51 -3.39
N LEU A 108 -2.58 -3.42 -4.42
CA LEU A 108 -1.52 -2.42 -4.52
C LEU A 108 -1.94 -1.31 -5.48
N MET A 109 -2.14 -0.10 -4.99
CA MET A 109 -2.60 1.01 -5.81
C MET A 109 -1.75 2.26 -5.67
N GLY A 110 -1.74 3.07 -6.74
CA GLY A 110 -0.99 4.31 -6.80
C GLY A 110 -1.76 5.52 -6.27
N TRP A 111 -1.02 6.41 -5.61
CA TRP A 111 -1.51 7.71 -5.18
C TRP A 111 -0.59 8.83 -5.68
N ARG A 112 -1.14 9.76 -6.46
CA ARG A 112 -0.35 10.87 -7.05
C ARG A 112 -0.12 12.06 -6.10
N GLY A 113 -0.71 12.04 -4.90
CA GLY A 113 -0.53 13.12 -3.93
C GLY A 113 -0.87 14.49 -4.52
N ARG A 114 -2.11 14.75 -4.91
CA ARG A 114 -2.50 16.11 -5.35
C ARG A 114 -2.32 17.11 -4.21
N PRO A 115 -1.79 18.33 -4.48
CA PRO A 115 -1.73 19.36 -3.47
C PRO A 115 -3.13 19.64 -2.93
N PRO A 116 -3.32 19.84 -1.62
CA PRO A 116 -4.62 20.03 -1.04
C PRO A 116 -5.21 21.36 -1.49
N ARG A 117 -6.33 21.35 -2.17
CA ARG A 117 -7.35 22.36 -1.90
C ARG A 117 -7.86 22.04 -0.51
N ARG A 118 -8.02 23.02 0.36
CA ARG A 118 -8.18 22.92 1.83
C ARG A 118 -9.12 21.84 2.41
N ASP A 119 -9.88 21.08 1.59
CA ASP A 119 -10.92 20.16 2.02
C ASP A 119 -10.94 18.79 1.32
N VAL A 120 -9.95 18.45 0.48
CA VAL A 120 -9.93 17.16 -0.22
C VAL A 120 -8.79 16.29 0.32
N VAL A 121 -9.13 15.51 1.30
CA VAL A 121 -8.33 14.40 1.82
C VAL A 121 -8.41 13.27 0.81
N LEU A 122 -7.30 12.77 0.29
CA LEU A 122 -7.21 11.64 -0.65
C LEU A 122 -8.23 11.66 -1.81
N GLY A 123 -7.91 11.19 -2.99
CA GLY A 123 -8.86 11.17 -4.11
C GLY A 123 -10.10 10.35 -3.76
N SER A 124 -11.30 10.79 -4.17
CA SER A 124 -12.58 10.18 -3.80
C SER A 124 -12.68 8.67 -4.07
N TYR A 125 -11.92 8.13 -5.04
CA TYR A 125 -11.88 6.69 -5.34
C TYR A 125 -11.02 5.90 -4.34
N LEU A 126 -9.87 6.45 -3.90
CA LEU A 126 -8.98 5.80 -2.94
C LEU A 126 -9.66 5.62 -1.58
N ASP A 127 -10.35 6.67 -1.09
CA ASP A 127 -11.13 6.58 0.15
C ASP A 127 -12.21 5.49 0.08
N ARG A 128 -12.86 5.37 -1.08
CA ARG A 128 -13.88 4.32 -1.28
C ARG A 128 -13.28 2.92 -1.33
N VAL A 129 -12.12 2.75 -1.96
CA VAL A 129 -11.41 1.46 -1.94
C VAL A 129 -10.99 1.10 -0.52
N LEU A 130 -10.31 2.00 0.20
CA LEU A 130 -9.87 1.76 1.58
C LEU A 130 -11.03 1.38 2.53
N LYS A 131 -12.21 2.00 2.34
CA LYS A 131 -13.39 1.73 3.14
C LYS A 131 -14.04 0.37 2.84
N ASN A 132 -14.02 -0.05 1.58
CA ASN A 132 -14.81 -1.18 1.09
C ASN A 132 -13.99 -2.39 0.65
N ALA A 133 -12.65 -2.28 0.61
CA ALA A 133 -11.79 -3.39 0.22
C ALA A 133 -12.04 -4.64 1.08
N PRO A 134 -12.14 -5.83 0.47
CA PRO A 134 -12.32 -7.09 1.19
C PRO A 134 -11.01 -7.61 1.80
N CYS A 135 -9.87 -7.05 1.39
CA CYS A 135 -8.52 -7.50 1.67
C CYS A 135 -7.58 -6.33 2.02
N ASP A 136 -6.33 -6.62 2.33
CA ASP A 136 -5.30 -5.62 2.61
C ASP A 136 -5.11 -4.66 1.43
N VAL A 137 -4.81 -3.38 1.73
CA VAL A 137 -4.56 -2.35 0.72
C VAL A 137 -3.23 -1.68 0.98
N LEU A 138 -2.37 -1.67 -0.03
CA LEU A 138 -1.12 -0.93 -0.04
C LEU A 138 -1.25 0.25 -1.00
N VAL A 139 -0.97 1.45 -0.49
CA VAL A 139 -1.05 2.69 -1.26
C VAL A 139 0.36 3.24 -1.48
N LYS A 140 0.87 3.12 -2.71
CA LYS A 140 2.17 3.67 -3.09
C LYS A 140 2.03 5.10 -3.59
N ARG A 141 2.76 6.03 -2.96
CA ARG A 141 2.85 7.40 -3.44
C ARG A 141 3.77 7.46 -4.65
N ILE A 142 3.21 7.91 -5.77
CA ILE A 142 3.90 7.99 -7.06
C ILE A 142 4.35 9.45 -7.28
N ARG A 143 5.53 9.83 -6.81
CA ARG A 143 6.07 11.19 -6.98
C ARG A 143 7.36 11.25 -7.80
N ALA A 144 8.25 10.30 -7.58
CA ALA A 144 9.54 10.22 -8.25
C ALA A 144 9.61 8.99 -9.18
N PRO A 145 10.47 8.98 -10.20
CA PRO A 145 10.82 7.75 -10.89
C PRO A 145 11.25 6.69 -9.88
N GLY A 146 10.88 5.43 -10.10
CA GLY A 146 11.40 4.30 -9.32
C GLY A 146 12.92 4.25 -9.48
N GLY A 147 13.60 3.94 -8.39
CA GLY A 147 15.04 3.65 -8.35
C GLY A 147 15.26 2.35 -7.59
N PRO A 148 16.51 1.87 -7.50
CA PRO A 148 16.84 0.77 -6.63
C PRO A 148 16.42 1.11 -5.19
N ILE A 149 16.05 0.09 -4.42
CA ILE A 149 15.69 0.23 -3.01
C ILE A 149 16.80 -0.44 -2.22
N ASP A 150 17.78 0.36 -1.77
CA ASP A 150 18.91 -0.11 -0.96
C ASP A 150 18.63 0.09 0.54
N SER A 151 17.64 0.92 0.89
CA SER A 151 17.32 1.29 2.27
C SER A 151 15.84 1.54 2.50
N VAL A 152 15.30 1.03 3.62
CA VAL A 152 13.88 1.12 3.98
C VAL A 152 13.72 1.68 5.39
N LEU A 153 12.97 2.78 5.52
CA LEU A 153 12.50 3.32 6.80
C LEU A 153 11.14 2.74 7.16
N VAL A 154 11.03 2.16 8.35
CA VAL A 154 9.78 1.59 8.86
C VAL A 154 9.43 2.22 10.21
N PRO A 155 8.58 3.24 10.22
CA PRO A 155 8.00 3.74 11.46
C PRO A 155 7.16 2.65 12.15
N VAL A 156 7.46 2.35 13.41
CA VAL A 156 6.86 1.25 14.16
C VAL A 156 5.88 1.78 15.19
N ALA A 157 4.66 1.29 15.13
CA ALA A 157 3.63 1.46 16.15
C ALA A 157 2.86 0.14 16.32
N ARG A 158 1.93 0.07 17.29
CA ARG A 158 1.06 -1.09 17.47
C ARG A 158 -0.13 -1.04 16.50
N GLY A 159 -0.72 -2.20 16.21
CA GLY A 159 -1.96 -2.33 15.45
C GLY A 159 -1.77 -2.98 14.07
N ALA A 160 -2.88 -3.48 13.53
CA ALA A 160 -2.91 -4.32 12.33
C ALA A 160 -2.34 -3.63 11.06
N HIS A 161 -2.53 -2.32 10.92
CA HIS A 161 -1.96 -1.56 9.81
C HIS A 161 -0.43 -1.53 9.87
N ASN A 162 0.13 -1.41 11.08
CA ASN A 162 1.58 -1.42 11.30
C ASN A 162 2.18 -2.82 11.13
N GLU A 163 1.43 -3.87 11.44
CA GLU A 163 1.84 -5.25 11.14
C GLU A 163 1.96 -5.45 9.63
N LEU A 164 0.95 -5.06 8.85
CA LEU A 164 0.98 -5.12 7.40
C LEU A 164 2.12 -4.28 6.80
N ALA A 165 2.40 -3.10 7.37
CA ALA A 165 3.51 -2.26 6.95
C ALA A 165 4.85 -2.99 7.11
N ARG A 166 5.10 -3.59 8.27
CA ARG A 166 6.32 -4.37 8.55
C ARG A 166 6.44 -5.61 7.65
N GLU A 167 5.36 -6.37 7.48
CA GLU A 167 5.31 -7.52 6.56
C GLU A 167 5.65 -7.11 5.13
N SER A 168 5.12 -5.96 4.68
CA SER A 168 5.36 -5.46 3.32
C SER A 168 6.78 -4.91 3.15
N ALA A 169 7.30 -4.19 4.15
CA ALA A 169 8.66 -3.70 4.17
C ALA A 169 9.67 -4.86 4.14
N ALA A 170 9.42 -5.92 4.91
CA ALA A 170 10.25 -7.10 4.94
C ALA A 170 10.27 -7.84 3.58
N SER A 171 9.12 -7.96 2.92
CA SER A 171 9.04 -8.55 1.58
C SER A 171 9.89 -7.76 0.58
N ILE A 172 9.77 -6.43 0.58
CA ILE A 172 10.52 -5.56 -0.34
C ILE A 172 12.02 -5.60 0.00
N ALA A 173 12.39 -5.52 1.28
CA ALA A 173 13.79 -5.54 1.71
C ALA A 173 14.50 -6.84 1.31
N ARG A 174 13.85 -8.01 1.48
CA ARG A 174 14.42 -9.31 1.04
C ARG A 174 14.65 -9.39 -0.46
N GLN A 175 13.75 -8.84 -1.27
CA GLN A 175 13.86 -8.91 -2.73
C GLN A 175 14.90 -7.95 -3.30
N ASN A 176 15.28 -6.92 -2.53
CA ASN A 176 16.23 -5.90 -2.94
C ASN A 176 17.56 -5.94 -2.17
N ASP A 177 17.76 -6.90 -1.26
CA ASP A 177 18.90 -6.94 -0.32
C ASP A 177 19.05 -5.61 0.48
N ALA A 178 17.93 -4.94 0.75
CA ALA A 178 17.92 -3.61 1.34
C ALA A 178 18.11 -3.64 2.86
N SER A 179 18.80 -2.65 3.41
CA SER A 179 18.87 -2.38 4.85
C SER A 179 17.54 -1.80 5.36
N VAL A 180 17.24 -2.04 6.64
CA VAL A 180 15.98 -1.59 7.26
C VAL A 180 16.26 -0.83 8.56
N LEU A 181 15.68 0.37 8.72
CA LEU A 181 15.57 1.02 10.02
C LEU A 181 14.15 0.88 10.57
N LEU A 182 14.00 0.22 11.72
CA LEU A 182 12.78 0.24 12.54
C LEU A 182 12.83 1.45 13.45
N LEU A 183 11.97 2.45 13.23
CA LEU A 183 11.97 3.71 13.98
C LEU A 183 10.73 3.84 14.86
N HIS A 184 10.90 4.07 16.15
CA HIS A 184 9.80 4.46 17.04
C HIS A 184 9.97 5.91 17.50
N VAL A 185 8.86 6.68 17.46
CA VAL A 185 8.84 8.08 17.90
C VAL A 185 8.11 8.17 19.23
N LEU A 186 8.81 8.59 20.27
CA LEU A 186 8.27 8.87 21.59
C LEU A 186 7.91 10.35 21.76
N PRO A 187 6.94 10.70 22.61
CA PRO A 187 6.75 12.08 23.07
C PRO A 187 8.02 12.67 23.71
N ALA A 188 8.23 13.98 23.59
CA ALA A 188 9.42 14.65 24.08
C ALA A 188 9.64 14.55 25.61
N ASN A 189 8.57 14.28 26.37
CA ASN A 189 8.63 14.15 27.85
C ASN A 189 8.58 12.69 28.31
N SER A 190 9.02 11.74 27.49
CA SER A 190 9.02 10.32 27.82
C SER A 190 10.01 9.98 28.93
N ASP A 191 9.60 9.13 29.86
CA ASP A 191 10.44 8.63 30.93
C ASP A 191 11.22 7.37 30.53
N ASP A 192 12.07 6.85 31.43
CA ASP A 192 12.87 5.65 31.16
C ASP A 192 11.99 4.41 30.93
N SER A 193 10.83 4.32 31.56
CA SER A 193 9.87 3.22 31.35
C SER A 193 9.23 3.30 29.96
N ASP A 194 9.00 4.50 29.43
CA ASP A 194 8.54 4.70 28.05
C ASP A 194 9.61 4.24 27.05
N ARG A 195 10.86 4.60 27.30
CA ARG A 195 12.00 4.16 26.46
C ARG A 195 12.16 2.65 26.49
N GLU A 196 12.06 2.01 27.65
CA GLU A 196 12.11 0.55 27.77
C GLU A 196 10.98 -0.14 26.98
N ARG A 197 9.76 0.40 27.02
CA ARG A 197 8.63 -0.09 26.23
C ARG A 197 8.85 0.10 24.73
N ALA A 198 9.43 1.21 24.32
CA ALA A 198 9.77 1.47 22.91
C ALA A 198 10.78 0.46 22.38
N TRP A 199 11.87 0.19 23.10
CA TRP A 199 12.85 -0.83 22.72
C TRP A 199 12.27 -2.24 22.68
N THR A 200 11.35 -2.56 23.60
CA THR A 200 10.63 -3.82 23.58
C THR A 200 9.74 -3.94 22.35
N LEU A 201 9.02 -2.87 21.97
CA LEU A 201 8.21 -2.80 20.76
C LEU A 201 9.05 -2.99 19.51
N LEU A 202 10.23 -2.38 19.42
CA LEU A 202 11.13 -2.51 18.28
C LEU A 202 11.64 -3.94 18.13
N ARG A 203 12.05 -4.59 19.25
CA ARG A 203 12.46 -6.00 19.22
C ARG A 203 11.32 -6.94 18.76
N GLU A 204 10.10 -6.72 19.24
CA GLU A 204 8.92 -7.46 18.77
C GLU A 204 8.65 -7.22 17.28
N ALA A 205 8.93 -6.00 16.81
CA ALA A 205 8.71 -5.57 15.43
C ALA A 205 9.64 -6.25 14.42
N ARG A 206 10.76 -6.83 14.85
CA ARG A 206 11.70 -7.57 13.99
C ARG A 206 11.13 -8.88 13.41
N SER A 207 10.09 -9.43 14.04
CA SER A 207 9.56 -10.77 13.69
C SER A 207 9.35 -11.03 12.18
N PRO A 208 8.82 -10.11 11.35
CA PRO A 208 8.63 -10.38 9.91
C PRO A 208 9.91 -10.22 9.07
N PHE A 209 11.03 -9.77 9.65
CA PHE A 209 12.24 -9.43 8.91
C PHE A 209 13.28 -10.55 8.85
N ASP A 210 12.90 -11.79 9.15
CA ASP A 210 13.76 -12.94 8.96
C ASP A 210 14.24 -13.00 7.49
N GLY A 211 15.57 -13.17 7.30
CA GLY A 211 16.20 -13.17 5.98
C GLY A 211 16.59 -11.79 5.44
N VAL A 212 16.29 -10.70 6.14
CA VAL A 212 16.84 -9.36 5.84
C VAL A 212 18.23 -9.24 6.46
N ALA A 213 19.22 -8.83 5.65
CA ALA A 213 20.63 -8.89 6.07
C ALA A 213 20.99 -7.85 7.14
N GLU A 214 20.44 -6.65 7.04
CA GLU A 214 20.77 -5.53 7.94
C GLU A 214 19.49 -4.88 8.48
N ILE A 215 19.36 -4.88 9.82
CA ILE A 215 18.20 -4.31 10.50
C ILE A 215 18.68 -3.51 11.71
N ASP A 216 18.50 -2.20 11.63
CA ASP A 216 18.74 -1.27 12.72
C ASP A 216 17.44 -0.91 13.45
N GLU A 217 17.60 -0.51 14.70
CA GLU A 217 16.53 -0.05 15.56
C GLU A 217 16.84 1.35 16.08
N GLY A 218 15.87 2.25 16.06
CA GLY A 218 16.04 3.61 16.51
C GLY A 218 14.82 4.13 17.29
N VAL A 219 15.10 4.87 18.35
CA VAL A 219 14.10 5.64 19.11
C VAL A 219 14.44 7.11 18.99
N THR A 220 13.45 7.94 18.65
CA THR A 220 13.58 9.39 18.64
C THR A 220 12.46 10.01 19.46
N GLU A 221 12.69 11.22 19.99
CA GLU A 221 11.70 11.93 20.78
C GLU A 221 11.18 13.15 20.02
N SER A 222 9.87 13.26 19.87
CA SER A 222 9.21 14.41 19.22
C SER A 222 7.73 14.47 19.55
N ASP A 223 7.23 15.67 19.83
CA ASP A 223 5.78 15.91 19.95
C ASP A 223 5.09 15.97 18.57
N HIS A 224 5.87 16.01 17.48
CA HIS A 224 5.42 16.04 16.10
C HIS A 224 5.82 14.77 15.34
N VAL A 225 5.16 13.64 15.63
CA VAL A 225 5.49 12.32 15.09
C VAL A 225 5.64 12.32 13.56
N ALA A 226 4.68 12.93 12.85
CA ALA A 226 4.73 13.00 11.37
C ALA A 226 5.95 13.78 10.87
N GLY A 227 6.32 14.88 11.54
CA GLY A 227 7.51 15.67 11.23
C GLY A 227 8.78 14.85 11.43
N ALA A 228 8.94 14.25 12.62
CA ALA A 228 10.13 13.43 12.94
C ALA A 228 10.35 12.26 11.96
N ILE A 229 9.27 11.65 11.47
CA ILE A 229 9.35 10.62 10.43
C ILE A 229 9.74 11.25 9.10
N THR A 230 9.08 12.35 8.71
CA THR A 230 9.31 13.03 7.42
C THR A 230 10.77 13.49 7.28
N ASP A 231 11.35 14.06 8.34
CA ASP A 231 12.73 14.55 8.34
C ASP A 231 13.76 13.43 8.07
N ARG A 232 13.40 12.17 8.40
CA ARG A 232 14.25 11.00 8.13
C ARG A 232 14.05 10.41 6.73
N THR A 233 12.98 10.77 6.02
CA THR A 233 12.67 10.13 4.72
C THR A 233 13.71 10.41 3.64
N SER A 234 14.45 11.53 3.72
CA SER A 234 15.52 11.87 2.77
C SER A 234 16.75 10.95 2.86
N GLU A 235 16.89 10.21 3.96
CA GLU A 235 18.01 9.30 4.21
C GLU A 235 17.76 7.88 3.67
N TYR A 236 16.54 7.60 3.17
CA TYR A 236 16.10 6.26 2.75
C TYR A 236 15.42 6.30 1.37
N ASP A 237 15.46 5.19 0.64
CA ASP A 237 14.82 5.08 -0.68
C ASP A 237 13.32 4.85 -0.58
N LEU A 238 12.89 4.12 0.46
CA LEU A 238 11.50 3.78 0.70
C LEU A 238 11.11 4.00 2.17
N THR A 239 9.95 4.58 2.40
CA THR A 239 9.31 4.60 3.72
C THR A 239 8.03 3.78 3.69
N VAL A 240 7.92 2.77 4.58
CA VAL A 240 6.72 1.92 4.69
C VAL A 240 6.09 2.11 6.05
N LEU A 241 4.84 2.58 6.09
CA LEU A 241 4.15 2.87 7.36
C LEU A 241 2.68 2.42 7.34
N GLY A 242 2.16 2.08 8.52
CA GLY A 242 0.76 1.74 8.70
C GLY A 242 -0.14 2.97 8.71
N ALA A 243 -1.37 2.84 8.23
CA ALA A 243 -2.40 3.84 8.43
C ALA A 243 -2.67 4.02 9.95
N THR A 244 -2.86 5.27 10.41
CA THR A 244 -3.12 5.54 11.82
C THR A 244 -4.62 5.41 12.14
N GLU A 245 -4.96 4.73 13.24
CA GLU A 245 -6.37 4.42 13.61
C GLU A 245 -7.21 5.66 13.93
N GLU A 246 -6.60 6.75 14.37
CA GLU A 246 -7.28 8.01 14.71
C GLU A 246 -8.05 8.64 13.53
N GLY A 247 -7.70 8.25 12.28
CA GLY A 247 -8.37 8.71 11.08
C GLY A 247 -9.77 8.17 10.85
N LEU A 248 -10.15 7.07 11.48
CA LEU A 248 -11.46 6.43 11.25
C LEU A 248 -12.62 7.25 11.79
N LEU A 249 -12.41 8.11 12.81
CA LEU A 249 -13.43 8.97 13.40
C LEU A 249 -13.51 10.37 12.74
N HIS A 250 -12.47 10.80 12.01
CA HIS A 250 -12.34 12.16 11.50
C HIS A 250 -12.13 12.22 9.97
N ARG A 251 -12.95 11.59 9.15
CA ARG A 251 -12.91 11.69 7.67
C ARG A 251 -11.57 11.37 6.98
N LYS A 252 -10.52 10.98 7.72
CA LYS A 252 -9.20 10.63 7.17
C LYS A 252 -8.93 9.15 7.36
N LEU A 253 -9.11 8.36 6.31
CA LEU A 253 -8.95 6.90 6.37
C LEU A 253 -7.50 6.45 6.57
N LEU A 254 -6.52 7.27 6.24
CA LEU A 254 -5.10 6.98 6.49
C LEU A 254 -4.55 7.58 7.79
N GLY A 255 -5.33 8.44 8.48
CA GLY A 255 -4.91 9.11 9.71
C GLY A 255 -3.95 10.28 9.50
N THR A 256 -3.65 11.00 10.61
CA THR A 256 -2.91 12.27 10.54
C THR A 256 -1.42 12.07 10.26
N VAL A 257 -0.79 11.05 10.84
CA VAL A 257 0.65 10.78 10.66
C VAL A 257 0.91 10.29 9.24
N SER A 258 0.18 9.29 8.77
CA SER A 258 0.37 8.72 7.43
C SER A 258 0.04 9.72 6.31
N ASP A 259 -0.98 10.56 6.50
CA ASP A 259 -1.29 11.65 5.56
C ASP A 259 -0.17 12.71 5.57
N GLY A 260 0.35 13.08 6.75
CA GLY A 260 1.46 14.03 6.88
C GLY A 260 2.75 13.54 6.20
N VAL A 261 3.19 12.34 6.54
CA VAL A 261 4.38 11.72 5.91
C VAL A 261 4.15 11.55 4.40
N GLY A 262 3.01 10.97 4.01
CA GLY A 262 2.68 10.77 2.60
C GLY A 262 2.67 12.05 1.76
N ARG A 263 2.44 13.23 2.34
CA ARG A 263 2.47 14.51 1.63
C ARG A 263 3.86 15.13 1.55
N HIS A 264 4.65 15.02 2.59
CA HIS A 264 5.88 15.79 2.76
C HIS A 264 7.16 14.97 2.63
N ALA A 265 7.09 13.63 2.66
CA ALA A 265 8.25 12.78 2.45
C ALA A 265 8.98 13.11 1.14
N GLU A 266 10.29 13.01 1.15
CA GLU A 266 11.13 13.24 -0.03
C GLU A 266 11.29 11.98 -0.88
N ASN A 267 11.22 10.80 -0.26
CA ASN A 267 11.35 9.49 -0.91
C ASN A 267 10.00 8.90 -1.36
N THR A 268 10.05 7.65 -1.85
CA THR A 268 8.86 6.83 -2.10
C THR A 268 8.20 6.42 -0.78
N VAL A 269 6.86 6.52 -0.71
CA VAL A 269 6.10 6.13 0.47
C VAL A 269 5.10 5.04 0.13
N LEU A 270 5.07 3.99 0.94
CA LEU A 270 4.06 2.93 0.91
C LEU A 270 3.27 2.96 2.21
N ILE A 271 1.95 3.14 2.11
CA ILE A 271 1.05 3.18 3.26
C ILE A 271 0.23 1.89 3.27
N ALA A 272 0.27 1.17 4.38
CA ALA A 272 -0.43 -0.09 4.59
C ALA A 272 -1.75 0.12 5.33
N HIS A 273 -2.83 -0.43 4.78
CA HIS A 273 -4.16 -0.42 5.39
C HIS A 273 -4.74 -1.84 5.41
N ARG A 274 -4.89 -2.42 6.60
CA ARG A 274 -5.55 -3.71 6.84
C ARG A 274 -6.99 -3.48 7.26
N PRO A 275 -8.00 -3.93 6.51
CA PRO A 275 -9.39 -3.73 6.89
C PRO A 275 -9.69 -4.48 8.19
N LEU A 276 -10.40 -3.82 9.11
CA LEU A 276 -10.87 -4.49 10.33
C LEU A 276 -11.83 -5.61 9.95
N SER A 277 -11.59 -6.82 10.46
CA SER A 277 -12.50 -7.95 10.26
C SER A 277 -13.93 -7.57 10.69
N ARG A 278 -14.97 -8.15 10.05
CA ARG A 278 -16.37 -7.88 10.41
C ARG A 278 -16.67 -8.13 11.89
N THR A 279 -16.01 -9.11 12.50
CA THR A 279 -16.09 -9.42 13.94
C THR A 279 -15.50 -8.33 14.83
N SER A 280 -14.40 -7.72 14.44
CA SER A 280 -13.80 -6.61 15.19
C SER A 280 -14.59 -5.31 15.07
N ARG A 281 -15.32 -5.09 13.96
CA ARG A 281 -16.23 -3.93 13.80
C ARG A 281 -17.42 -4.00 14.75
N LEU A 282 -18.00 -5.18 14.96
CA LEU A 282 -19.11 -5.39 15.88
C LEU A 282 -18.67 -5.27 17.36
N ALA A 283 -17.47 -5.73 17.71
CA ALA A 283 -16.96 -5.63 19.08
C ALA A 283 -16.67 -4.18 19.52
N ARG A 284 -16.42 -3.26 18.58
CA ARG A 284 -16.21 -1.83 18.88
C ARG A 284 -17.51 -1.02 18.99
N LEU A 285 -18.63 -1.53 18.47
CA LEU A 285 -19.96 -0.88 18.62
C LEU A 285 -20.64 -1.20 19.95
N VAL A 286 -20.08 -2.12 20.73
CA VAL A 286 -20.62 -2.59 22.04
C VAL A 286 -19.79 -2.06 23.23
N ARG A 287 -18.80 -1.23 22.99
CA ARG A 287 -18.06 -0.46 24.00
C ARG A 287 -18.33 1.04 23.78
#